data_62f25852970491f672ddf93c1a2e72c6
#
_entry.id   62f25852970491f672ddf93c1a2e72c6
#
_cell.length_a   1.000
_cell.length_b   1.000
_cell.length_c   1.000
_cell.angle_alpha   90.00
_cell.angle_beta   90.00
_cell.angle_gamma   90.00
#
_symmetry.space_group_name_H-M   'P 1'
#
loop_
_entity.id
_entity.type
_entity.pdbx_description
1 polymer ?
#
loop_
_entity_poly.entity_id
_entity_poly.type
_entity_poly.pdbx_seq_one_letter_code
_entity_poly.pdbx_strand_id
1 'polypeptide(L)'
;MKNLKVILRQDVPDLGQSGDIVTVKPGYARNFLLPRGMAFEATGANIKQLEEEKRRGEAKSKQQYLEARRRASQLENVSLTFHANAGDEGKLFGSITSADIAERLKEQNLDFEVDKRDIELEEPIKSLGVYNVAVRLHTEVKPEVKVWVIKQD
;
A
#
# COMPACT_ATOMS: atom_id res chain seq x y z
N MET A 1 38.53 -9.90 -23.92
CA MET A 1 38.19 -8.69 -23.18
C MET A 1 37.47 -9.07 -21.89
N LYS A 2 37.83 -8.43 -20.80
CA LYS A 2 37.12 -8.67 -19.53
C LYS A 2 35.80 -7.92 -19.54
N ASN A 3 34.72 -8.62 -19.20
CA ASN A 3 33.42 -7.97 -19.02
C ASN A 3 33.42 -7.09 -17.77
N LEU A 4 32.60 -6.05 -17.83
CA LEU A 4 32.48 -5.09 -16.75
C LEU A 4 31.20 -5.36 -15.96
N LYS A 5 31.28 -5.35 -14.63
CA LYS A 5 30.11 -5.46 -13.77
C LYS A 5 29.56 -4.07 -13.48
N VAL A 6 28.27 -3.90 -13.67
CA VAL A 6 27.57 -2.66 -13.40
C VAL A 6 26.32 -2.92 -12.58
N ILE A 7 25.89 -1.90 -11.85
CA ILE A 7 24.66 -1.94 -11.06
C ILE A 7 23.62 -1.10 -11.78
N LEU A 8 22.47 -1.70 -12.09
CA LEU A 8 21.40 -1.01 -12.78
C LEU A 8 20.69 -0.04 -11.86
N ARG A 9 20.47 1.19 -12.34
CA ARG A 9 19.72 2.22 -11.64
C ARG A 9 18.25 2.24 -12.02
N GLN A 10 17.92 1.59 -13.13
CA GLN A 10 16.57 1.46 -13.65
C GLN A 10 16.41 0.12 -14.33
N ASP A 11 15.18 -0.28 -14.59
CA ASP A 11 14.91 -1.51 -15.31
C ASP A 11 15.39 -1.38 -16.76
N VAL A 12 16.22 -2.33 -17.21
CA VAL A 12 16.73 -2.36 -18.59
C VAL A 12 16.27 -3.67 -19.24
N PRO A 13 15.50 -3.60 -20.31
CA PRO A 13 15.08 -4.83 -21.03
C PRO A 13 16.27 -5.68 -21.42
N ASP A 14 16.14 -6.97 -21.28
CA ASP A 14 17.16 -7.98 -21.61
C ASP A 14 18.41 -7.98 -20.71
N LEU A 15 18.49 -7.10 -19.72
CA LEU A 15 19.60 -7.07 -18.75
C LEU A 15 19.16 -7.40 -17.35
N GLY A 16 18.15 -6.71 -16.82
CA GLY A 16 17.68 -6.91 -15.46
C GLY A 16 16.89 -5.73 -14.95
N GLN A 17 16.63 -5.76 -13.65
CA GLN A 17 15.84 -4.74 -12.94
C GLN A 17 16.75 -3.79 -12.17
N SER A 18 16.16 -2.68 -11.75
CA SER A 18 16.86 -1.70 -10.91
C SER A 18 17.44 -2.38 -9.67
N GLY A 19 18.71 -2.12 -9.40
CA GLY A 19 19.44 -2.70 -8.27
C GLY A 19 20.15 -4.02 -8.57
N ASP A 20 19.96 -4.59 -9.76
CA ASP A 20 20.64 -5.82 -10.15
C ASP A 20 22.08 -5.54 -10.56
N ILE A 21 22.99 -6.46 -10.21
CA ILE A 21 24.38 -6.44 -10.64
C ILE A 21 24.49 -7.32 -11.88
N VAL A 22 24.83 -6.73 -13.01
CA VAL A 22 24.93 -7.45 -14.27
C VAL A 22 26.33 -7.29 -14.89
N THR A 23 26.71 -8.28 -15.67
CA THR A 23 28.00 -8.28 -16.39
C THR A 23 27.73 -7.95 -17.86
N VAL A 24 28.36 -6.87 -18.32
CA VAL A 24 28.19 -6.40 -19.70
C VAL A 24 29.55 -6.17 -20.37
N LYS A 25 29.54 -6.03 -21.69
CA LYS A 25 30.76 -5.69 -22.42
C LYS A 25 31.16 -4.26 -22.09
N PRO A 26 32.47 -3.97 -21.93
CA PRO A 26 32.93 -2.64 -21.57
C PRO A 26 32.45 -1.53 -22.50
N GLY A 27 32.39 -1.78 -23.80
CA GLY A 27 31.88 -0.81 -24.77
C GLY A 27 30.44 -0.44 -24.56
N TYR A 28 29.61 -1.43 -24.27
CA TYR A 28 28.18 -1.21 -24.00
C TYR A 28 27.99 -0.39 -22.73
N ALA A 29 28.72 -0.71 -21.68
CA ALA A 29 28.67 0.05 -20.43
C ALA A 29 29.10 1.50 -20.64
N ARG A 30 30.25 1.73 -21.26
CA ARG A 30 30.83 3.06 -21.43
C ARG A 30 30.06 3.94 -22.42
N ASN A 31 29.50 3.35 -23.47
CA ASN A 31 28.85 4.11 -24.53
C ASN A 31 27.35 4.25 -24.36
N PHE A 32 26.72 3.39 -23.58
CA PHE A 32 25.26 3.36 -23.46
C PHE A 32 24.78 3.51 -22.00
N LEU A 33 25.16 2.58 -21.13
CA LEU A 33 24.63 2.54 -19.76
C LEU A 33 25.10 3.70 -18.87
N LEU A 34 26.39 3.92 -18.82
CA LEU A 34 26.98 4.94 -17.94
C LEU A 34 26.65 6.37 -18.37
N PRO A 35 26.82 6.75 -19.66
CA PRO A 35 26.50 8.11 -20.10
C PRO A 35 25.02 8.48 -19.93
N ARG A 36 24.13 7.51 -20.02
CA ARG A 36 22.67 7.74 -19.88
C ARG A 36 22.19 7.66 -18.43
N GLY A 37 23.09 7.40 -17.47
CA GLY A 37 22.70 7.27 -16.09
C GLY A 37 21.84 6.05 -15.76
N MET A 38 21.84 5.04 -16.65
CA MET A 38 21.06 3.82 -16.49
C MET A 38 21.71 2.81 -15.54
N ALA A 39 23.03 2.93 -15.35
CA ALA A 39 23.80 2.06 -14.49
C ALA A 39 25.05 2.79 -13.97
N PHE A 40 25.67 2.25 -12.95
CA PHE A 40 26.97 2.73 -12.48
C PHE A 40 27.90 1.54 -12.24
N GLU A 41 29.20 1.81 -12.21
CA GLU A 41 30.21 0.77 -12.08
C GLU A 41 30.09 0.04 -10.75
N ALA A 42 30.17 -1.28 -10.78
CA ALA A 42 30.07 -2.12 -9.57
C ALA A 42 31.41 -2.20 -8.87
N THR A 43 31.78 -1.12 -8.18
CA THR A 43 32.95 -1.10 -7.31
C THR A 43 32.61 -1.69 -5.94
N GLY A 44 33.63 -2.06 -5.15
CA GLY A 44 33.39 -2.58 -3.80
C GLY A 44 32.58 -1.62 -2.94
N ALA A 45 32.87 -0.31 -3.03
CA ALA A 45 32.12 0.72 -2.30
C ALA A 45 30.66 0.81 -2.75
N ASN A 46 30.42 0.79 -4.07
CA ASN A 46 29.06 0.86 -4.63
C ASN A 46 28.23 -0.38 -4.29
N ILE A 47 28.84 -1.56 -4.31
CA ILE A 47 28.17 -2.81 -3.92
C ILE A 47 27.78 -2.76 -2.45
N LYS A 48 28.67 -2.32 -1.59
CA LYS A 48 28.41 -2.18 -0.17
C LYS A 48 27.26 -1.21 0.11
N GLN A 49 27.26 -0.07 -0.58
CA GLN A 49 26.20 0.92 -0.46
C GLN A 49 24.86 0.33 -0.90
N LEU A 50 24.83 -0.41 -2.01
CA LEU A 50 23.62 -1.07 -2.50
C LEU A 50 23.08 -2.07 -1.48
N GLU A 51 23.95 -2.87 -0.88
CA GLU A 51 23.53 -3.84 0.13
C GLU A 51 22.96 -3.16 1.37
N GLU A 52 23.55 -2.05 1.80
CA GLU A 52 23.04 -1.26 2.92
C GLU A 52 21.68 -0.64 2.61
N GLU A 53 21.50 -0.11 1.40
CA GLU A 53 20.21 0.44 0.97
C GLU A 53 19.12 -0.62 0.90
N LYS A 54 19.44 -1.80 0.38
CA LYS A 54 18.50 -2.94 0.36
C LYS A 54 18.11 -3.35 1.76
N ARG A 55 19.08 -3.47 2.66
CA ARG A 55 18.81 -3.86 4.05
C ARG A 55 17.92 -2.84 4.76
N ARG A 56 18.17 -1.54 4.55
CA ARG A 56 17.35 -0.47 5.13
C ARG A 56 15.94 -0.51 4.55
N GLY A 57 15.81 -0.73 3.24
CA GLY A 57 14.53 -0.84 2.57
C GLY A 57 13.71 -2.01 3.08
N GLU A 58 14.34 -3.18 3.25
CA GLU A 58 13.69 -4.37 3.78
C GLU A 58 13.25 -4.17 5.24
N ALA A 59 14.11 -3.57 6.06
CA ALA A 59 13.80 -3.29 7.46
C ALA A 59 12.62 -2.32 7.57
N LYS A 60 12.61 -1.26 6.76
CA LYS A 60 11.53 -0.27 6.72
C LYS A 60 10.23 -0.91 6.26
N SER A 61 10.27 -1.72 5.21
CA SER A 61 9.11 -2.43 4.68
C SER A 61 8.52 -3.38 5.71
N LYS A 62 9.38 -4.13 6.41
CA LYS A 62 8.95 -5.04 7.47
C LYS A 62 8.30 -4.27 8.63
N GLN A 63 8.88 -3.15 9.03
CA GLN A 63 8.33 -2.30 10.10
C GLN A 63 6.96 -1.75 9.71
N GLN A 64 6.80 -1.28 8.48
CA GLN A 64 5.53 -0.79 7.97
C GLN A 64 4.47 -1.89 7.96
N TYR A 65 4.84 -3.10 7.56
CA TYR A 65 3.95 -4.25 7.55
C TYR A 65 3.49 -4.63 8.96
N LEU A 66 4.43 -4.70 9.92
CA LEU A 66 4.11 -5.04 11.30
C LEU A 66 3.21 -3.98 11.95
N GLU A 67 3.47 -2.71 11.67
CA GLU A 67 2.62 -1.63 12.17
C GLU A 67 1.23 -1.69 11.54
N ALA A 68 1.14 -1.98 10.25
CA ALA A 68 -0.15 -2.15 9.57
C ALA A 68 -0.94 -3.32 10.18
N ARG A 69 -0.28 -4.42 10.50
CA ARG A 69 -0.92 -5.56 11.17
C ARG A 69 -1.42 -5.21 12.57
N ARG A 70 -0.66 -4.41 13.31
CA ARG A 70 -1.09 -3.93 14.62
C ARG A 70 -2.36 -3.08 14.52
N ARG A 71 -2.39 -2.18 13.53
CA ARG A 71 -3.56 -1.35 13.27
C ARG A 71 -4.75 -2.19 12.80
N ALA A 72 -4.50 -3.18 11.97
CA ALA A 72 -5.53 -4.12 11.51
C ALA A 72 -6.19 -4.85 12.67
N SER A 73 -5.40 -5.27 13.66
CA SER A 73 -5.90 -5.91 14.87
C SER A 73 -6.88 -5.03 15.63
N GLN A 74 -6.61 -3.73 15.69
CA GLN A 74 -7.54 -2.77 16.31
C GLN A 74 -8.83 -2.64 15.51
N LEU A 75 -8.73 -2.60 14.18
CA LEU A 75 -9.91 -2.47 13.30
C LEU A 75 -10.79 -3.72 13.30
N GLU A 76 -10.22 -4.89 13.44
CA GLU A 76 -10.98 -6.15 13.50
C GLU A 76 -11.98 -6.18 14.65
N ASN A 77 -11.70 -5.48 15.73
CA ASN A 77 -12.58 -5.40 16.90
C ASN A 77 -13.55 -4.22 16.85
N VAL A 78 -13.51 -3.42 15.78
CA VAL A 78 -14.36 -2.25 15.61
C VAL A 78 -15.60 -2.61 14.81
N SER A 79 -16.76 -2.23 15.35
CA SER A 79 -18.03 -2.31 14.63
C SER A 79 -18.63 -0.93 14.56
N LEU A 80 -18.99 -0.51 13.37
CA LEU A 80 -19.64 0.78 13.15
C LEU A 80 -21.14 0.59 12.99
N THR A 81 -21.93 1.46 13.62
CA THR A 81 -23.38 1.45 13.49
C THR A 81 -23.83 2.79 12.92
N PHE A 82 -24.56 2.74 11.83
CA PHE A 82 -25.16 3.93 11.21
C PHE A 82 -26.67 3.86 11.35
N HIS A 83 -27.24 4.94 11.86
CA HIS A 83 -28.70 5.12 11.90
C HIS A 83 -29.09 5.96 10.69
N ALA A 84 -29.86 5.40 9.80
CA ALA A 84 -30.24 6.06 8.55
C ALA A 84 -31.73 5.99 8.30
N ASN A 85 -32.25 7.03 7.68
CA ASN A 85 -33.64 7.05 7.26
C ASN A 85 -33.81 6.12 6.07
N ALA A 86 -34.76 5.20 6.18
CA ALA A 86 -35.02 4.20 5.14
C ALA A 86 -36.51 4.05 4.90
N GLY A 87 -36.85 3.73 3.65
CA GLY A 87 -38.24 3.40 3.27
C GLY A 87 -38.63 1.98 3.71
N ASP A 88 -39.89 1.63 3.45
CA ASP A 88 -40.43 0.35 3.84
C ASP A 88 -39.75 -0.86 3.20
N GLU A 89 -39.08 -0.64 2.08
CA GLU A 89 -38.36 -1.70 1.37
C GLU A 89 -36.89 -1.84 1.85
N GLY A 90 -36.47 -1.06 2.85
CA GLY A 90 -35.12 -1.09 3.38
C GLY A 90 -34.13 -0.25 2.59
N LYS A 91 -34.60 0.51 1.61
CA LYS A 91 -33.73 1.42 0.85
C LYS A 91 -33.54 2.72 1.59
N LEU A 92 -32.31 3.18 1.68
CA LEU A 92 -31.99 4.44 2.32
C LEU A 92 -32.44 5.62 1.46
N PHE A 93 -32.87 6.71 2.10
CA PHE A 93 -33.16 7.97 1.41
C PHE A 93 -31.91 8.70 0.94
N GLY A 94 -30.77 8.39 1.56
CA GLY A 94 -29.47 8.85 1.16
C GLY A 94 -28.52 7.68 0.94
N SER A 95 -27.23 7.94 1.03
CA SER A 95 -26.22 6.90 0.91
C SER A 95 -25.13 7.08 1.96
N ILE A 96 -24.46 5.96 2.31
CA ILE A 96 -23.30 5.98 3.21
C ILE A 96 -22.07 5.81 2.33
N THR A 97 -21.20 6.83 2.34
CA THR A 97 -20.00 6.86 1.54
C THR A 97 -18.76 6.49 2.34
N SER A 98 -17.63 6.31 1.66
CA SER A 98 -16.34 6.06 2.32
C SER A 98 -15.96 7.21 3.25
N ALA A 99 -16.33 8.45 2.91
CA ALA A 99 -16.09 9.61 3.77
C ALA A 99 -16.84 9.48 5.10
N ASP A 100 -18.10 9.04 5.06
CA ASP A 100 -18.92 8.83 6.26
C ASP A 100 -18.30 7.75 7.16
N ILE A 101 -17.82 6.68 6.56
CA ILE A 101 -17.16 5.59 7.28
C ILE A 101 -15.85 6.10 7.92
N ALA A 102 -15.07 6.88 7.18
CA ALA A 102 -13.82 7.45 7.70
C ALA A 102 -14.07 8.37 8.90
N GLU A 103 -15.10 9.21 8.83
CA GLU A 103 -15.48 10.08 9.94
C GLU A 103 -15.91 9.28 11.17
N ARG A 104 -16.68 8.23 10.96
CA ARG A 104 -17.13 7.38 12.07
C ARG A 104 -15.96 6.63 12.70
N LEU A 105 -14.97 6.23 11.91
CA LEU A 105 -13.77 5.60 12.43
C LEU A 105 -12.93 6.56 13.28
N LYS A 106 -12.95 7.85 12.97
CA LYS A 106 -12.26 8.86 13.80
C LYS A 106 -12.87 9.00 15.20
N GLU A 107 -14.15 8.68 15.35
CA GLU A 107 -14.83 8.72 16.64
C GLU A 107 -14.46 7.53 17.53
N GLN A 108 -13.86 6.50 16.95
CA GLN A 108 -13.35 5.36 17.70
C GLN A 108 -11.98 5.72 18.33
N ASN A 109 -11.66 5.09 19.44
CA ASN A 109 -10.37 5.31 20.12
C ASN A 109 -9.24 4.55 19.41
N LEU A 110 -8.96 4.95 18.18
CA LEU A 110 -7.86 4.38 17.38
C LEU A 110 -6.61 5.25 17.52
N ASP A 111 -5.45 4.62 17.54
CA ASP A 111 -4.15 5.31 17.61
C ASP A 111 -3.76 5.97 16.28
N PHE A 112 -4.56 5.79 15.25
CA PHE A 112 -4.23 6.23 13.90
C PHE A 112 -5.48 6.75 13.18
N GLU A 113 -5.26 7.54 12.14
CA GLU A 113 -6.34 8.05 11.30
C GLU A 113 -6.49 7.20 10.05
N VAL A 114 -7.73 6.99 9.64
CA VAL A 114 -8.05 6.28 8.39
C VAL A 114 -8.62 7.30 7.41
N ASP A 115 -7.95 7.44 6.27
CA ASP A 115 -8.41 8.31 5.19
C ASP A 115 -9.51 7.60 4.40
N LYS A 116 -10.45 8.37 3.89
CA LYS A 116 -11.51 7.83 3.01
C LYS A 116 -10.96 7.10 1.79
N ARG A 117 -9.75 7.45 1.33
CA ARG A 117 -9.08 6.80 0.20
C ARG A 117 -8.63 5.38 0.51
N ASP A 118 -8.40 5.09 1.78
CA ASP A 118 -7.97 3.77 2.23
C ASP A 118 -9.14 2.82 2.42
N ILE A 119 -10.37 3.34 2.42
CA ILE A 119 -11.58 2.54 2.56
C ILE A 119 -12.01 2.05 1.17
N GLU A 120 -12.00 0.73 0.99
CA GLU A 120 -12.40 0.11 -0.27
C GLU A 120 -13.91 -0.10 -0.27
N LEU A 121 -14.63 0.82 -0.88
CA LEU A 121 -16.07 0.78 -1.04
C LEU A 121 -16.40 1.01 -2.51
N GLU A 122 -16.76 -0.06 -3.21
CA GLU A 122 -17.04 0.01 -4.66
C GLU A 122 -18.25 0.90 -4.96
N GLU A 123 -19.30 0.76 -4.16
CA GLU A 123 -20.51 1.56 -4.30
C GLU A 123 -20.97 2.08 -2.95
N PRO A 124 -21.55 3.28 -2.89
CA PRO A 124 -22.12 3.77 -1.64
C PRO A 124 -23.20 2.82 -1.12
N ILE A 125 -23.32 2.71 0.19
CA ILE A 125 -24.33 1.86 0.82
C ILE A 125 -25.69 2.56 0.74
N LYS A 126 -26.65 1.92 0.12
CA LYS A 126 -28.00 2.47 -0.12
C LYS A 126 -29.12 1.67 0.49
N SER A 127 -28.83 0.61 1.23
CA SER A 127 -29.84 -0.23 1.87
C SER A 127 -29.41 -0.64 3.27
N LEU A 128 -30.40 -1.02 4.08
CA LEU A 128 -30.14 -1.50 5.43
C LEU A 128 -29.45 -2.86 5.38
N GLY A 129 -28.65 -3.16 6.39
CA GLY A 129 -28.01 -4.45 6.52
C GLY A 129 -26.64 -4.36 7.18
N VAL A 130 -25.89 -5.46 7.08
CA VAL A 130 -24.54 -5.59 7.62
C VAL A 130 -23.59 -5.70 6.43
N TYR A 131 -22.55 -4.86 6.46
CA TYR A 131 -21.57 -4.81 5.39
C TYR A 131 -20.17 -4.98 5.97
N ASN A 132 -19.32 -5.70 5.26
CA ASN A 132 -17.90 -5.77 5.58
C ASN A 132 -17.17 -4.84 4.62
N VAL A 133 -16.47 -3.85 5.18
CA VAL A 133 -15.76 -2.83 4.38
C VAL A 133 -14.27 -3.01 4.62
N ALA A 134 -13.53 -3.22 3.56
CA ALA A 134 -12.08 -3.38 3.65
C ALA A 134 -11.40 -2.02 3.80
N VAL A 135 -10.42 -1.95 4.70
CA VAL A 135 -9.60 -0.76 4.90
C VAL A 135 -8.17 -1.12 4.53
N ARG A 136 -7.63 -0.43 3.54
CA ARG A 136 -6.27 -0.71 3.08
C ARG A 136 -5.24 0.01 3.96
N LEU A 137 -4.55 -0.73 4.82
CA LEU A 137 -3.47 -0.21 5.66
C LEU A 137 -2.10 -0.44 5.04
N HIS A 138 -1.99 -1.49 4.24
CA HIS A 138 -0.77 -1.87 3.54
C HIS A 138 -1.19 -2.69 2.32
N THR A 139 -0.32 -2.83 1.31
CA THR A 139 -0.64 -3.64 0.13
C THR A 139 -1.00 -5.08 0.48
N GLU A 140 -0.44 -5.60 1.57
CA GLU A 140 -0.69 -6.96 2.04
C GLU A 140 -1.62 -7.03 3.26
N VAL A 141 -2.02 -5.90 3.82
CA VAL A 141 -2.86 -5.83 5.03
C VAL A 141 -4.12 -5.03 4.73
N LYS A 142 -5.24 -5.75 4.61
CA LYS A 142 -6.55 -5.16 4.30
C LYS A 142 -7.59 -5.73 5.27
N PRO A 143 -7.65 -5.23 6.51
CA PRO A 143 -8.65 -5.68 7.47
C PRO A 143 -10.04 -5.23 7.06
N GLU A 144 -11.04 -5.98 7.46
CA GLU A 144 -12.44 -5.65 7.22
C GLU A 144 -13.06 -5.10 8.50
N VAL A 145 -13.80 -3.99 8.34
CA VAL A 145 -14.56 -3.38 9.41
C VAL A 145 -16.03 -3.71 9.19
N LYS A 146 -16.71 -4.16 10.23
CA LYS A 146 -18.12 -4.47 10.15
C LYS A 146 -18.94 -3.19 10.28
N VAL A 147 -19.80 -2.94 9.31
CA VAL A 147 -20.67 -1.77 9.27
C VAL A 147 -22.13 -2.23 9.35
N TRP A 148 -22.80 -1.77 10.38
CA TRP A 148 -24.22 -2.03 10.59
C TRP A 148 -25.02 -0.81 10.16
N VAL A 149 -25.95 -0.99 9.25
CA VAL A 149 -26.85 0.08 8.84
C VAL A 149 -28.25 -0.30 9.29
N ILE A 150 -28.77 0.46 10.24
CA ILE A 150 -30.09 0.21 10.81
C ILE A 150 -31.00 1.42 10.58
N LYS A 151 -32.30 1.15 10.60
CA LYS A 151 -33.30 2.19 10.40
C LYS A 151 -33.31 3.13 11.59
N GLN A 152 -33.32 4.42 11.31
CA GLN A 152 -33.47 5.43 12.34
C GLN A 152 -34.95 5.54 12.74
N ASP A 153 -35.21 5.41 14.03
CA ASP A 153 -36.56 5.59 14.58
C ASP A 153 -36.91 7.08 14.73
#